data_ff494ff129bc0b2df14d119403ec8fbf
#
_entry.id   ff494ff129bc0b2df14d119403ec8fbf
#
_cell.length_a   1.000
_cell.length_b   1.000
_cell.length_c   1.000
_cell.angle_alpha   90.00
_cell.angle_beta   90.00
_cell.angle_gamma   90.00
#
_symmetry.space_group_name_H-M   'P 1'
#
loop_
_entity.id
_entity.type
_entity.pdbx_description
1 polymer ?
#
loop_
_entity_poly.entity_id
_entity_poly.type
_entity_poly.pdbx_seq_one_letter_code
_entity_poly.pdbx_strand_id
1 'polypeptide(L)'
;MSYCDWSEGDLHAYASETAEGVRRYVAQVAEPAVARCGVEADYVEDSADAFLARLKWLKARGCEFPADVVPQILVAAQEEARLARLAAGELPWAATIVTLYPEMFPGPLGTSLAGRALGEGRWSCEPVQLRDFATDKHRSVDDTPAGGGAGMVLRADVVAAAIDSVADGRPVLAMTPRGRPLTQERVRELAQGPGVTILCGRFEGFDERLFEARAIEEVSIGDYILSGGEMGALVLLDACIRLLPGVMGAASSGDDESFETGLLEYPHYTRPQIWEGRTIPQVLRSGDHAKIDAWRKRRAEIDTRSRRPDLWERHEGARVQSPSGARRHED
;
A
#
# COMPACT_ATOMS: atom_id res chain seq x y z
N MET A 1 0.70 8.86 41.33
CA MET A 1 -0.77 8.84 41.08
C MET A 1 -1.17 7.41 40.84
N SER A 2 -2.20 6.93 41.52
CA SER A 2 -2.65 5.55 41.40
C SER A 2 -3.36 5.38 40.06
N TYR A 3 -3.24 4.21 39.45
CA TYR A 3 -3.96 3.79 38.22
C TYR A 3 -5.48 4.01 38.30
N CYS A 4 -6.01 4.11 39.52
CA CYS A 4 -7.43 4.34 39.82
C CYS A 4 -7.90 5.77 39.60
N ASP A 5 -6.99 6.72 39.28
CA ASP A 5 -7.32 8.13 39.17
C ASP A 5 -7.50 8.64 37.73
N TRP A 6 -7.30 7.78 36.75
CA TRP A 6 -7.52 8.09 35.34
C TRP A 6 -8.89 7.61 34.89
N SER A 7 -9.69 8.51 34.32
CA SER A 7 -10.94 8.13 33.67
C SER A 7 -10.67 7.36 32.38
N GLU A 8 -11.59 6.49 31.97
CA GLU A 8 -11.53 5.80 30.66
C GLU A 8 -11.33 6.78 29.49
N GLY A 9 -11.88 8.00 29.61
CA GLY A 9 -11.71 9.07 28.64
C GLY A 9 -10.28 9.61 28.54
N ASP A 10 -9.57 9.70 29.69
CA ASP A 10 -8.18 10.17 29.71
C ASP A 10 -7.23 9.14 29.11
N LEU A 11 -7.51 7.84 29.34
CA LEU A 11 -6.75 6.74 28.76
C LEU A 11 -6.99 6.61 27.24
N HIS A 12 -8.21 6.88 26.80
CA HIS A 12 -8.58 6.85 25.38
C HIS A 12 -7.97 8.03 24.60
N ALA A 13 -8.04 9.24 25.14
CA ALA A 13 -7.43 10.43 24.53
C ALA A 13 -5.91 10.29 24.44
N TYR A 14 -5.27 9.66 25.40
CA TYR A 14 -3.82 9.51 25.46
C TYR A 14 -3.27 8.39 24.54
N ALA A 15 -4.02 7.30 24.37
CA ALA A 15 -3.64 6.20 23.48
C ALA A 15 -3.86 6.52 22.00
N SER A 16 -4.80 7.44 21.69
CA SER A 16 -5.17 7.74 20.29
C SER A 16 -4.26 8.77 19.62
N GLU A 17 -3.40 9.46 20.33
CA GLU A 17 -2.74 10.65 19.80
C GLU A 17 -1.37 10.43 19.17
N THR A 18 -0.60 9.39 19.42
CA THR A 18 0.68 9.12 18.70
C THR A 18 1.48 7.96 19.31
N ALA A 19 2.47 7.47 18.56
CA ALA A 19 3.57 6.62 19.03
C ALA A 19 4.29 7.17 20.29
N GLU A 20 4.33 8.48 20.45
CA GLU A 20 4.84 9.15 21.64
C GLU A 20 3.90 8.98 22.84
N GLY A 21 2.58 8.94 22.61
CA GLY A 21 1.58 8.64 23.63
C GLY A 21 1.75 7.22 24.18
N VAL A 22 2.01 6.24 23.32
CA VAL A 22 2.29 4.85 23.73
C VAL A 22 3.59 4.77 24.54
N ARG A 23 4.67 5.43 24.11
CA ARG A 23 5.94 5.49 24.87
C ARG A 23 5.77 6.15 26.23
N ARG A 24 5.02 7.24 26.32
CA ARG A 24 4.71 7.91 27.59
C ARG A 24 3.82 7.03 28.47
N TYR A 25 2.85 6.33 27.90
CA TYR A 25 2.00 5.40 28.64
C TYR A 25 2.83 4.25 29.23
N VAL A 26 3.71 3.64 28.43
CA VAL A 26 4.63 2.59 28.90
C VAL A 26 5.50 3.13 30.05
N ALA A 27 6.14 4.27 29.87
CA ALA A 27 7.02 4.87 30.87
C ALA A 27 6.28 5.34 32.15
N GLN A 28 5.08 5.90 32.02
CA GLN A 28 4.37 6.49 33.15
C GLN A 28 3.44 5.52 33.88
N VAL A 29 2.96 4.48 33.18
CA VAL A 29 1.92 3.59 33.70
C VAL A 29 2.41 2.16 33.82
N ALA A 30 3.09 1.62 32.83
CA ALA A 30 3.57 0.24 32.88
C ALA A 30 4.82 0.09 33.77
N GLU A 31 5.80 0.99 33.67
CA GLU A 31 7.00 0.95 34.51
C GLU A 31 6.73 1.11 36.00
N PRO A 32 5.90 2.07 36.47
CA PRO A 32 5.57 2.15 37.89
C PRO A 32 4.73 0.98 38.42
N ALA A 33 3.90 0.35 37.57
CA ALA A 33 3.16 -0.86 37.92
C ALA A 33 4.11 -2.05 38.09
N VAL A 34 5.11 -2.14 37.21
CA VAL A 34 6.17 -3.17 37.24
C VAL A 34 7.08 -2.99 38.48
N ALA A 35 7.50 -1.78 38.76
CA ALA A 35 8.32 -1.48 39.93
C ALA A 35 7.60 -1.83 41.27
N ARG A 36 6.28 -1.68 41.32
CA ARG A 36 5.46 -2.12 42.48
C ARG A 36 5.35 -3.64 42.62
N CYS A 37 5.55 -4.38 41.53
CA CYS A 37 5.57 -5.84 41.58
C CYS A 37 6.96 -6.42 41.91
N GLY A 38 7.95 -5.61 42.27
CA GLY A 38 9.29 -6.06 42.73
C GLY A 38 10.19 -6.58 41.59
N VAL A 39 9.99 -6.12 40.37
CA VAL A 39 10.83 -6.43 39.21
C VAL A 39 11.67 -5.21 38.86
N GLU A 40 13.00 -5.34 38.87
CA GLU A 40 13.92 -4.27 38.48
C GLU A 40 13.69 -3.79 37.04
N ALA A 41 13.75 -2.45 36.87
CA ALA A 41 13.31 -1.73 35.68
C ALA A 41 14.40 -1.61 34.59
N ASP A 42 15.28 -2.56 34.42
CA ASP A 42 16.33 -2.55 33.39
C ASP A 42 15.86 -3.06 32.03
N TYR A 43 14.61 -2.80 31.68
CA TYR A 43 14.02 -3.33 30.44
C TYR A 43 13.51 -2.21 29.54
N VAL A 44 14.31 -1.86 28.54
CA VAL A 44 13.83 -1.25 27.29
C VAL A 44 13.46 -2.40 26.37
N GLU A 45 12.16 -2.66 26.22
CA GLU A 45 11.70 -3.73 25.35
C GLU A 45 11.59 -3.23 23.91
N ASP A 46 12.45 -3.72 23.03
CA ASP A 46 12.54 -3.34 21.61
C ASP A 46 11.51 -4.06 20.70
N SER A 47 10.58 -4.87 21.27
CA SER A 47 9.63 -5.61 20.43
C SER A 47 8.21 -5.66 21.01
N ALA A 48 7.23 -5.63 20.10
CA ALA A 48 5.82 -5.81 20.40
C ALA A 48 5.52 -7.16 21.10
N ASP A 49 6.27 -8.22 20.74
CA ASP A 49 6.11 -9.55 21.31
C ASP A 49 6.56 -9.60 22.78
N ALA A 50 7.64 -8.94 23.10
CA ALA A 50 8.12 -8.81 24.48
C ALA A 50 7.12 -8.01 25.34
N PHE A 51 6.58 -6.93 24.79
CA PHE A 51 5.54 -6.14 25.46
C PHE A 51 4.25 -6.97 25.69
N LEU A 52 3.82 -7.77 24.70
CA LEU A 52 2.67 -8.66 24.84
C LEU A 52 2.91 -9.76 25.89
N ALA A 53 4.08 -10.35 25.91
CA ALA A 53 4.46 -11.35 26.92
C ALA A 53 4.40 -10.73 28.32
N ARG A 54 4.83 -9.49 28.47
CA ARG A 54 4.82 -8.77 29.73
C ARG A 54 3.42 -8.39 30.19
N LEU A 55 2.53 -7.95 29.28
CA LEU A 55 1.13 -7.71 29.62
C LEU A 55 0.43 -8.99 30.10
N LYS A 56 0.67 -10.15 29.43
CA LYS A 56 0.17 -11.44 29.85
C LYS A 56 0.68 -11.81 31.24
N TRP A 57 1.96 -11.56 31.52
CA TRP A 57 2.58 -11.80 32.80
C TRP A 57 2.02 -10.92 33.94
N LEU A 58 1.79 -9.62 33.67
CA LEU A 58 1.16 -8.69 34.61
C LEU A 58 -0.29 -9.10 34.90
N LYS A 59 -1.06 -9.49 33.88
CA LYS A 59 -2.42 -9.98 34.03
C LYS A 59 -2.48 -11.25 34.91
N ALA A 60 -1.52 -12.14 34.74
CA ALA A 60 -1.40 -13.37 35.58
C ALA A 60 -1.10 -13.05 37.06
N ARG A 61 -0.63 -11.84 37.37
CA ARG A 61 -0.36 -11.35 38.73
C ARG A 61 -1.45 -10.46 39.29
N GLY A 62 -2.62 -10.39 38.64
CA GLY A 62 -3.79 -9.67 39.13
C GLY A 62 -3.77 -8.17 38.80
N CYS A 63 -2.92 -7.72 37.86
CA CYS A 63 -3.03 -6.35 37.34
C CYS A 63 -4.21 -6.29 36.37
N GLU A 64 -5.20 -5.45 36.64
CA GLU A 64 -6.34 -5.20 35.78
C GLU A 64 -6.01 -4.05 34.80
N PHE A 65 -6.28 -4.27 33.51
CA PHE A 65 -6.20 -3.27 32.46
C PHE A 65 -7.57 -3.12 31.82
N PRO A 66 -7.97 -1.92 31.39
CA PRO A 66 -9.18 -1.75 30.57
C PRO A 66 -9.11 -2.65 29.32
N ALA A 67 -10.14 -3.44 29.10
CA ALA A 67 -10.13 -4.51 28.10
C ALA A 67 -10.03 -4.02 26.66
N ASP A 68 -10.38 -2.77 26.40
CA ASP A 68 -10.43 -2.11 25.09
C ASP A 68 -9.17 -1.28 24.76
N VAL A 69 -8.45 -0.81 25.77
CA VAL A 69 -7.25 0.04 25.59
C VAL A 69 -6.01 -0.80 25.23
N VAL A 70 -5.84 -1.95 25.85
CA VAL A 70 -4.68 -2.83 25.61
C VAL A 70 -4.57 -3.30 24.15
N PRO A 71 -5.65 -3.74 23.47
CA PRO A 71 -5.58 -4.10 22.06
C PRO A 71 -5.17 -2.94 21.16
N GLN A 72 -5.68 -1.73 21.41
CA GLN A 72 -5.36 -0.56 20.58
C GLN A 72 -3.90 -0.11 20.72
N ILE A 73 -3.37 -0.12 21.94
CA ILE A 73 -1.96 0.18 22.22
C ILE A 73 -1.05 -0.86 21.55
N LEU A 74 -1.43 -2.13 21.61
CA LEU A 74 -0.66 -3.20 20.99
C LEU A 74 -0.63 -3.07 19.46
N VAL A 75 -1.76 -2.77 18.84
CA VAL A 75 -1.84 -2.55 17.39
C VAL A 75 -0.97 -1.36 16.99
N ALA A 76 -1.03 -0.24 17.71
CA ALA A 76 -0.23 0.95 17.42
C ALA A 76 1.28 0.69 17.61
N ALA A 77 1.68 0.00 18.67
CA ALA A 77 3.08 -0.34 18.94
C ALA A 77 3.63 -1.35 17.92
N GLN A 78 2.83 -2.34 17.52
CA GLN A 78 3.20 -3.29 16.47
C GLN A 78 3.38 -2.61 15.12
N GLU A 79 2.52 -1.67 14.78
CA GLU A 79 2.61 -0.93 13.52
C GLU A 79 3.84 0.00 13.51
N GLU A 80 4.13 0.71 14.61
CA GLU A 80 5.33 1.53 14.71
C GLU A 80 6.61 0.70 14.57
N ALA A 81 6.70 -0.41 15.30
CA ALA A 81 7.84 -1.32 15.20
C ALA A 81 7.98 -1.91 13.79
N ARG A 82 6.86 -2.22 13.14
CA ARG A 82 6.83 -2.71 11.77
C ARG A 82 7.29 -1.65 10.78
N LEU A 83 6.81 -0.40 10.90
CA LEU A 83 7.23 0.71 10.05
C LEU A 83 8.72 1.03 10.22
N ALA A 84 9.23 0.99 11.47
CA ALA A 84 10.65 1.17 11.75
C ALA A 84 11.50 0.07 11.08
N ARG A 85 11.09 -1.19 11.17
CA ARG A 85 11.77 -2.33 10.53
C ARG A 85 11.67 -2.30 9.01
N LEU A 86 10.55 -1.81 8.45
CA LEU A 86 10.39 -1.55 7.02
C LEU A 86 11.35 -0.45 6.55
N ALA A 87 11.41 0.67 7.25
CA ALA A 87 12.33 1.77 6.97
C ALA A 87 13.79 1.34 7.06
N ALA A 88 14.11 0.42 7.98
CA ALA A 88 15.43 -0.22 8.10
C ALA A 88 15.68 -1.30 7.03
N GLY A 89 14.68 -1.67 6.21
CA GLY A 89 14.78 -2.76 5.24
C GLY A 89 14.80 -4.16 5.87
N GLU A 90 14.38 -4.29 7.11
CA GLU A 90 14.37 -5.55 7.87
C GLU A 90 13.11 -6.39 7.65
N LEU A 91 12.05 -5.78 7.15
CA LEU A 91 10.80 -6.44 6.81
C LEU A 91 10.49 -6.33 5.34
N PRO A 92 9.92 -7.38 4.73
CA PRO A 92 9.43 -7.28 3.37
C PRO A 92 8.20 -6.36 3.28
N TRP A 93 8.06 -5.68 2.15
CA TRP A 93 6.79 -5.08 1.77
C TRP A 93 5.74 -6.19 1.63
N ALA A 94 4.63 -6.12 2.33
CA ALA A 94 3.74 -7.26 2.46
C ALA A 94 2.45 -7.07 1.65
N ALA A 95 2.11 -8.08 0.84
CA ALA A 95 0.85 -8.16 0.11
C ALA A 95 0.01 -9.31 0.68
N THR A 96 -1.14 -8.99 1.28
CA THR A 96 -2.18 -9.97 1.63
C THR A 96 -3.32 -9.85 0.65
N ILE A 97 -3.75 -10.96 0.05
CA ILE A 97 -4.75 -10.96 -1.02
C ILE A 97 -5.93 -11.84 -0.61
N VAL A 98 -7.05 -11.21 -0.26
CA VAL A 98 -8.31 -11.91 0.03
C VAL A 98 -9.01 -12.22 -1.29
N THR A 99 -9.12 -13.50 -1.62
CA THR A 99 -9.61 -13.97 -2.93
C THR A 99 -10.34 -15.30 -2.83
N LEU A 100 -11.12 -15.64 -3.84
CA LEU A 100 -11.67 -16.98 -4.04
C LEU A 100 -10.70 -17.94 -4.75
N TYR A 101 -9.60 -17.42 -5.29
CA TYR A 101 -8.63 -18.17 -6.11
C TYR A 101 -7.19 -17.90 -5.67
N PRO A 102 -6.80 -18.33 -4.45
CA PRO A 102 -5.45 -18.12 -3.93
C PRO A 102 -4.36 -18.68 -4.82
N GLU A 103 -4.65 -19.72 -5.59
CA GLU A 103 -3.73 -20.35 -6.55
C GLU A 103 -3.31 -19.42 -7.72
N MET A 104 -4.00 -18.30 -7.93
CA MET A 104 -3.61 -17.28 -8.91
C MET A 104 -2.39 -16.46 -8.46
N PHE A 105 -2.00 -16.55 -7.19
CA PHE A 105 -0.92 -15.76 -6.59
C PHE A 105 0.27 -16.64 -6.17
N PRO A 106 1.51 -16.14 -6.34
CA PRO A 106 1.88 -14.85 -6.93
C PRO A 106 1.74 -14.81 -8.46
N GLY A 107 1.36 -15.91 -9.13
CA GLY A 107 1.18 -15.98 -10.57
C GLY A 107 2.42 -15.49 -11.35
N PRO A 108 2.28 -14.59 -12.34
CA PRO A 108 3.41 -14.07 -13.12
C PRO A 108 4.44 -13.30 -12.24
N LEU A 109 4.03 -12.77 -11.09
CA LEU A 109 4.93 -12.08 -10.16
C LEU A 109 5.93 -13.02 -9.47
N GLY A 110 5.75 -14.34 -9.56
CA GLY A 110 6.73 -15.35 -9.14
C GLY A 110 7.92 -15.49 -10.09
N THR A 111 7.99 -14.70 -11.16
CA THR A 111 9.04 -14.75 -12.18
C THR A 111 9.78 -13.42 -12.36
N SER A 112 10.90 -13.42 -13.11
CA SER A 112 11.67 -12.22 -13.45
C SER A 112 12.12 -11.43 -12.22
N LEU A 113 12.06 -10.11 -12.27
CA LEU A 113 12.52 -9.20 -11.20
C LEU A 113 11.66 -9.33 -9.94
N ALA A 114 10.34 -9.37 -10.09
CA ALA A 114 9.42 -9.53 -8.97
C ALA A 114 9.61 -10.88 -8.26
N GLY A 115 9.76 -11.97 -9.02
CA GLY A 115 10.01 -13.31 -8.46
C GLY A 115 11.35 -13.42 -7.77
N ARG A 116 12.40 -12.79 -8.30
CA ARG A 116 13.70 -12.69 -7.62
C ARG A 116 13.56 -11.93 -6.30
N ALA A 117 12.90 -10.78 -6.30
CA ALA A 117 12.68 -9.97 -5.12
C ALA A 117 11.84 -10.71 -4.05
N LEU A 118 10.88 -11.54 -4.47
CA LEU A 118 10.12 -12.43 -3.59
C LEU A 118 11.06 -13.47 -2.92
N GLY A 119 11.90 -14.12 -3.71
CA GLY A 119 12.89 -15.09 -3.21
C GLY A 119 13.95 -14.46 -2.29
N GLU A 120 14.28 -13.19 -2.48
CA GLU A 120 15.18 -12.41 -1.62
C GLU A 120 14.48 -11.83 -0.38
N GLY A 121 13.17 -12.04 -0.21
CA GLY A 121 12.41 -11.54 0.92
C GLY A 121 12.21 -10.01 0.93
N ARG A 122 12.30 -9.33 -0.23
CA ARG A 122 12.03 -7.89 -0.35
C ARG A 122 10.56 -7.57 -0.29
N TRP A 123 9.73 -8.51 -0.71
CA TRP A 123 8.30 -8.48 -0.55
C TRP A 123 7.77 -9.88 -0.23
N SER A 124 6.56 -9.94 0.30
CA SER A 124 5.86 -11.19 0.59
C SER A 124 4.48 -11.19 -0.06
N CYS A 125 3.98 -12.40 -0.36
CA CYS A 125 2.68 -12.61 -0.95
C CYS A 125 1.92 -13.65 -0.11
N GLU A 126 0.81 -13.23 0.47
CA GLU A 126 -0.03 -14.08 1.31
C GLU A 126 -1.46 -14.11 0.76
N PRO A 127 -1.78 -15.06 -0.13
CA PRO A 127 -3.16 -15.23 -0.59
C PRO A 127 -4.01 -15.92 0.49
N VAL A 128 -5.16 -15.32 0.79
CA VAL A 128 -6.11 -15.75 1.81
C VAL A 128 -7.40 -16.22 1.14
N GLN A 129 -7.80 -17.45 1.43
CA GLN A 129 -9.02 -18.03 0.87
C GLN A 129 -10.27 -17.45 1.53
N LEU A 130 -11.07 -16.69 0.78
CA LEU A 130 -12.29 -16.07 1.30
C LEU A 130 -13.31 -17.07 1.84
N ARG A 131 -13.41 -18.27 1.23
CA ARG A 131 -14.36 -19.33 1.68
C ARG A 131 -14.11 -19.82 3.10
N ASP A 132 -12.92 -19.64 3.63
CA ASP A 132 -12.58 -20.09 4.97
C ASP A 132 -13.28 -19.29 6.08
N PHE A 133 -13.82 -18.11 5.72
CA PHE A 133 -14.56 -17.23 6.63
C PHE A 133 -16.08 -17.40 6.57
N ALA A 134 -16.58 -18.24 5.67
CA ALA A 134 -17.99 -18.60 5.63
C ALA A 134 -18.31 -19.64 6.71
N THR A 135 -19.28 -19.35 7.56
CA THR A 135 -19.64 -20.17 8.73
C THR A 135 -20.75 -21.19 8.45
N ASP A 136 -21.44 -21.06 7.31
CA ASP A 136 -22.49 -21.96 6.93
C ASP A 136 -21.95 -23.30 6.37
N LYS A 137 -22.81 -24.35 6.38
CA LYS A 137 -22.43 -25.70 5.92
C LYS A 137 -21.92 -25.78 4.49
N HIS A 138 -22.35 -24.85 3.63
CA HIS A 138 -22.01 -24.83 2.22
C HIS A 138 -20.84 -23.89 1.93
N ARG A 139 -20.33 -23.19 2.95
CA ARG A 139 -19.26 -22.19 2.84
C ARG A 139 -19.59 -21.13 1.77
N SER A 140 -20.86 -20.63 1.81
CA SER A 140 -21.39 -19.66 0.86
C SER A 140 -20.79 -18.29 1.11
N VAL A 141 -20.16 -17.74 0.09
CA VAL A 141 -19.49 -16.42 0.14
C VAL A 141 -20.31 -15.31 -0.52
N ASP A 142 -21.35 -15.69 -1.22
CA ASP A 142 -22.19 -14.85 -2.08
C ASP A 142 -23.67 -15.17 -1.89
N ASP A 143 -24.54 -14.23 -2.28
CA ASP A 143 -25.99 -14.40 -2.29
C ASP A 143 -26.61 -13.55 -3.41
N THR A 144 -27.91 -13.76 -3.69
CA THR A 144 -28.67 -13.01 -4.68
C THR A 144 -28.74 -11.52 -4.32
N PRO A 145 -28.65 -10.61 -5.32
CA PRO A 145 -28.73 -9.17 -5.02
C PRO A 145 -30.10 -8.81 -4.43
N ALA A 146 -30.09 -7.94 -3.41
CA ALA A 146 -31.31 -7.37 -2.85
C ALA A 146 -32.08 -6.59 -3.93
N GLY A 147 -33.38 -6.84 -4.05
CA GLY A 147 -34.21 -6.25 -5.12
C GLY A 147 -34.26 -7.09 -6.40
N GLY A 148 -33.56 -8.22 -6.46
CA GLY A 148 -33.46 -9.09 -7.64
C GLY A 148 -32.45 -8.59 -8.66
N GLY A 149 -32.28 -9.35 -9.72
CA GLY A 149 -31.31 -9.09 -10.78
C GLY A 149 -30.51 -10.33 -11.14
N ALA A 150 -29.69 -10.21 -12.17
CA ALA A 150 -28.75 -11.27 -12.56
C ALA A 150 -27.49 -11.22 -11.69
N GLY A 151 -26.86 -12.38 -11.52
CA GLY A 151 -25.59 -12.47 -10.79
C GLY A 151 -25.75 -12.68 -9.29
N MET A 152 -24.63 -12.58 -8.58
CA MET A 152 -24.51 -12.81 -7.13
C MET A 152 -23.65 -11.68 -6.57
N VAL A 153 -23.79 -11.38 -5.26
CA VAL A 153 -23.02 -10.35 -4.56
C VAL A 153 -22.26 -11.01 -3.41
N LEU A 154 -20.98 -10.63 -3.23
CA LEU A 154 -20.19 -11.11 -2.11
C LEU A 154 -20.76 -10.59 -0.78
N ARG A 155 -20.97 -11.50 0.15
CA ARG A 155 -21.59 -11.26 1.45
C ARG A 155 -20.68 -10.41 2.34
N ALA A 156 -21.25 -9.33 2.91
CA ALA A 156 -20.52 -8.41 3.78
C ALA A 156 -19.94 -9.09 5.03
N ASP A 157 -20.69 -9.99 5.67
CA ASP A 157 -20.28 -10.70 6.88
C ASP A 157 -19.04 -11.58 6.66
N VAL A 158 -18.98 -12.28 5.53
CA VAL A 158 -17.85 -13.15 5.15
C VAL A 158 -16.61 -12.33 4.81
N VAL A 159 -16.78 -11.28 3.97
CA VAL A 159 -15.67 -10.42 3.58
C VAL A 159 -15.15 -9.62 4.77
N ALA A 160 -16.02 -9.09 5.64
CA ALA A 160 -15.62 -8.39 6.85
C ALA A 160 -14.81 -9.30 7.79
N ALA A 161 -15.25 -10.54 8.01
CA ALA A 161 -14.51 -11.50 8.82
C ALA A 161 -13.11 -11.79 8.25
N ALA A 162 -12.98 -11.88 6.93
CA ALA A 162 -11.68 -12.05 6.28
C ALA A 162 -10.78 -10.83 6.47
N ILE A 163 -11.30 -9.61 6.28
CA ILE A 163 -10.55 -8.36 6.52
C ILE A 163 -10.08 -8.29 7.97
N ASP A 164 -10.99 -8.50 8.91
CA ASP A 164 -10.71 -8.38 10.35
C ASP A 164 -9.64 -9.40 10.81
N SER A 165 -9.57 -10.56 10.17
CA SER A 165 -8.58 -11.60 10.48
C SER A 165 -7.16 -11.24 10.04
N VAL A 166 -7.02 -10.38 9.02
CA VAL A 166 -5.73 -9.99 8.44
C VAL A 166 -5.41 -8.52 8.69
N ALA A 167 -6.24 -7.83 9.48
CA ALA A 167 -6.07 -6.42 9.80
C ALA A 167 -4.78 -6.19 10.59
N ASP A 168 -3.88 -5.39 10.03
CA ASP A 168 -2.57 -5.07 10.61
C ASP A 168 -2.16 -3.60 10.38
N GLY A 169 -3.13 -2.74 10.08
CA GLY A 169 -2.92 -1.31 9.82
C GLY A 169 -2.55 -0.97 8.38
N ARG A 170 -2.28 -1.96 7.52
CA ARG A 170 -2.06 -1.70 6.09
C ARG A 170 -3.34 -1.21 5.40
N PRO A 171 -3.22 -0.35 4.36
CA PRO A 171 -4.38 0.04 3.57
C PRO A 171 -5.07 -1.18 2.96
N VAL A 172 -6.40 -1.20 3.06
CA VAL A 172 -7.27 -2.22 2.46
C VAL A 172 -7.82 -1.67 1.16
N LEU A 173 -7.53 -2.34 0.05
CA LEU A 173 -7.89 -1.92 -1.30
C LEU A 173 -8.87 -2.93 -1.92
N ALA A 174 -10.02 -2.48 -2.40
CA ALA A 174 -10.95 -3.31 -3.16
C ALA A 174 -10.78 -3.05 -4.66
N MET A 175 -10.48 -4.10 -5.42
CA MET A 175 -10.39 -4.01 -6.88
C MET A 175 -11.79 -4.00 -7.49
N THR A 176 -12.21 -2.84 -8.00
CA THR A 176 -13.56 -2.63 -8.54
C THR A 176 -13.54 -1.58 -9.66
N PRO A 177 -14.36 -1.72 -10.72
CA PRO A 177 -14.50 -0.70 -11.75
C PRO A 177 -15.13 0.60 -11.25
N ARG A 178 -15.77 0.61 -10.06
CA ARG A 178 -16.36 1.79 -9.42
C ARG A 178 -15.33 2.64 -8.68
N GLY A 179 -14.11 2.10 -8.48
CA GLY A 179 -13.03 2.75 -7.73
C GLY A 179 -12.38 3.91 -8.47
N ARG A 180 -11.57 4.66 -7.74
CA ARG A 180 -10.74 5.71 -8.34
C ARG A 180 -9.67 5.06 -9.22
N PRO A 181 -9.36 5.68 -10.39
CA PRO A 181 -8.28 5.19 -11.24
C PRO A 181 -6.93 5.13 -10.49
N LEU A 182 -6.26 3.99 -10.60
CA LEU A 182 -4.91 3.82 -10.07
C LEU A 182 -3.94 4.74 -10.82
N THR A 183 -3.28 5.64 -10.09
CA THR A 183 -2.27 6.56 -10.64
C THR A 183 -0.87 6.16 -10.18
N GLN A 184 0.17 6.60 -10.93
CA GLN A 184 1.56 6.39 -10.54
C GLN A 184 1.90 7.04 -9.18
N GLU A 185 1.28 8.17 -8.86
CA GLU A 185 1.40 8.82 -7.55
C GLU A 185 0.90 7.89 -6.44
N ARG A 186 -0.32 7.32 -6.61
CA ARG A 186 -0.86 6.38 -5.62
C ARG A 186 -0.03 5.12 -5.48
N VAL A 187 0.50 4.60 -6.59
CA VAL A 187 1.42 3.47 -6.59
C VAL A 187 2.68 3.77 -5.76
N ARG A 188 3.27 4.96 -5.89
CA ARG A 188 4.44 5.36 -5.07
C ARG A 188 4.11 5.43 -3.59
N GLU A 189 2.97 6.04 -3.22
CA GLU A 189 2.52 6.09 -1.83
C GLU A 189 2.40 4.68 -1.24
N LEU A 190 1.76 3.76 -1.96
CA LEU A 190 1.60 2.37 -1.54
C LEU A 190 2.94 1.63 -1.44
N ALA A 191 3.86 1.87 -2.39
CA ALA A 191 5.19 1.24 -2.40
C ALA A 191 6.09 1.75 -1.25
N GLN A 192 5.91 3.01 -0.82
CA GLN A 192 6.62 3.58 0.33
C GLN A 192 6.06 3.14 1.67
N GLY A 193 4.85 2.61 1.68
CA GLY A 193 4.19 2.09 2.87
C GLY A 193 4.60 0.66 3.23
N PRO A 194 3.95 0.07 4.23
CA PRO A 194 4.27 -1.26 4.75
C PRO A 194 3.77 -2.41 3.85
N GLY A 195 3.05 -2.11 2.81
CA GLY A 195 2.37 -3.08 1.96
C GLY A 195 0.88 -2.81 1.87
N VAL A 196 0.13 -3.79 1.41
CA VAL A 196 -1.31 -3.65 1.14
C VAL A 196 -2.08 -4.92 1.49
N THR A 197 -3.36 -4.76 1.83
CA THR A 197 -4.35 -5.83 1.82
C THR A 197 -5.28 -5.60 0.63
N ILE A 198 -5.42 -6.56 -0.27
CA ILE A 198 -6.21 -6.44 -1.50
C ILE A 198 -7.41 -7.37 -1.45
N LEU A 199 -8.59 -6.83 -1.71
CA LEU A 199 -9.82 -7.57 -1.86
C LEU A 199 -10.11 -7.79 -3.35
N CYS A 200 -10.17 -9.05 -3.77
CA CYS A 200 -10.51 -9.41 -5.14
C CYS A 200 -12.01 -9.66 -5.26
N GLY A 201 -12.73 -8.69 -5.83
CA GLY A 201 -14.16 -8.83 -6.11
C GLY A 201 -14.42 -9.88 -7.17
N ARG A 202 -15.53 -10.60 -7.03
CA ARG A 202 -16.09 -11.56 -7.99
C ARG A 202 -17.58 -11.33 -8.14
N PHE A 203 -18.18 -11.94 -9.14
CA PHE A 203 -19.61 -11.81 -9.45
C PHE A 203 -19.97 -10.33 -9.74
N GLU A 204 -21.03 -9.80 -9.10
CA GLU A 204 -21.44 -8.40 -9.20
C GLU A 204 -20.67 -7.46 -8.23
N GLY A 205 -19.70 -7.99 -7.48
CA GLY A 205 -18.88 -7.24 -6.52
C GLY A 205 -19.27 -7.48 -5.08
N PHE A 206 -19.08 -6.46 -4.25
CA PHE A 206 -19.25 -6.50 -2.81
C PHE A 206 -20.57 -5.88 -2.38
N ASP A 207 -21.14 -6.35 -1.27
CA ASP A 207 -22.23 -5.66 -0.58
C ASP A 207 -21.77 -4.28 -0.11
N GLU A 208 -22.52 -3.23 -0.48
CA GLU A 208 -22.17 -1.82 -0.24
C GLU A 208 -21.94 -1.48 1.24
N ARG A 209 -22.66 -2.16 2.15
CA ARG A 209 -22.50 -1.98 3.60
C ARG A 209 -21.09 -2.28 4.12
N LEU A 210 -20.31 -3.03 3.36
CA LEU A 210 -18.91 -3.30 3.69
C LEU A 210 -18.07 -2.02 3.66
N PHE A 211 -18.27 -1.18 2.66
CA PHE A 211 -17.54 0.09 2.50
C PHE A 211 -17.96 1.14 3.53
N GLU A 212 -19.21 1.07 4.01
CA GLU A 212 -19.68 1.93 5.10
C GLU A 212 -19.10 1.50 6.46
N ALA A 213 -18.86 0.18 6.64
CA ALA A 213 -18.45 -0.39 7.92
C ALA A 213 -16.93 -0.53 8.10
N ARG A 214 -16.14 -0.42 7.04
CA ARG A 214 -14.68 -0.60 7.05
C ARG A 214 -14.00 0.47 6.20
N ALA A 215 -12.80 0.87 6.60
CA ALA A 215 -11.94 1.79 5.83
C ALA A 215 -11.34 1.03 4.63
N ILE A 216 -12.07 0.96 3.53
CA ILE A 216 -11.67 0.30 2.28
C ILE A 216 -11.60 1.33 1.17
N GLU A 217 -10.47 1.38 0.48
CA GLU A 217 -10.29 2.19 -0.71
C GLU A 217 -10.71 1.39 -1.96
N GLU A 218 -11.64 1.92 -2.73
CA GLU A 218 -12.02 1.34 -4.02
C GLU A 218 -11.04 1.80 -5.12
N VAL A 219 -10.44 0.84 -5.84
CA VAL A 219 -9.41 1.09 -6.85
C VAL A 219 -9.79 0.45 -8.18
N SER A 220 -9.76 1.27 -9.25
CA SER A 220 -9.93 0.83 -10.64
C SER A 220 -8.61 0.85 -11.39
N ILE A 221 -8.34 -0.15 -12.21
CA ILE A 221 -7.19 -0.19 -13.13
C ILE A 221 -7.51 0.29 -14.55
N GLY A 222 -8.73 0.76 -14.79
CA GLY A 222 -9.17 1.30 -16.08
C GLY A 222 -10.65 1.08 -16.35
N ASP A 223 -11.15 1.72 -17.40
CA ASP A 223 -12.56 1.75 -17.80
C ASP A 223 -12.92 0.51 -18.63
N TYR A 224 -12.78 -0.67 -18.04
CA TYR A 224 -13.16 -1.95 -18.62
C TYR A 224 -13.49 -2.97 -17.53
N ILE A 225 -14.27 -3.98 -17.86
CA ILE A 225 -14.73 -5.00 -16.92
C ILE A 225 -13.85 -6.26 -17.05
N LEU A 226 -13.38 -6.76 -15.90
CA LEU A 226 -12.70 -8.03 -15.78
C LEU A 226 -13.63 -9.08 -15.14
N SER A 227 -13.28 -10.36 -15.28
CA SER A 227 -14.02 -11.46 -14.64
C SER A 227 -13.87 -11.51 -13.12
N GLY A 228 -12.95 -10.73 -12.56
CA GLY A 228 -12.69 -10.63 -11.13
C GLY A 228 -11.52 -9.70 -10.82
N GLY A 229 -11.32 -9.40 -9.54
CA GLY A 229 -10.32 -8.46 -9.06
C GLY A 229 -8.89 -8.96 -9.10
N GLU A 230 -8.64 -10.27 -9.27
CA GLU A 230 -7.30 -10.87 -9.17
C GLU A 230 -6.31 -10.30 -10.20
N MET A 231 -6.76 -10.11 -11.45
CA MET A 231 -5.91 -9.50 -12.47
C MET A 231 -5.59 -8.04 -12.14
N GLY A 232 -6.56 -7.30 -11.59
CA GLY A 232 -6.34 -5.94 -11.10
C GLY A 232 -5.34 -5.90 -9.94
N ALA A 233 -5.46 -6.85 -9.03
CA ALA A 233 -4.51 -7.02 -7.92
C ALA A 233 -3.08 -7.29 -8.43
N LEU A 234 -2.92 -8.16 -9.41
CA LEU A 234 -1.60 -8.44 -10.02
C LEU A 234 -0.99 -7.19 -10.68
N VAL A 235 -1.80 -6.38 -11.37
CA VAL A 235 -1.34 -5.11 -11.97
C VAL A 235 -0.88 -4.12 -10.89
N LEU A 236 -1.67 -3.94 -9.83
CA LEU A 236 -1.32 -3.07 -8.72
C LEU A 236 -0.03 -3.54 -8.03
N LEU A 237 0.06 -4.83 -7.74
CA LEU A 237 1.24 -5.44 -7.11
C LEU A 237 2.50 -5.24 -7.97
N ASP A 238 2.44 -5.51 -9.27
CA ASP A 238 3.57 -5.31 -10.18
C ASP A 238 4.03 -3.86 -10.17
N ALA A 239 3.10 -2.92 -10.27
CA ALA A 239 3.39 -1.49 -10.24
C ALA A 239 4.07 -1.05 -8.93
N CYS A 240 3.66 -1.59 -7.77
CA CYS A 240 4.29 -1.31 -6.48
C CYS A 240 5.65 -2.00 -6.31
N ILE A 241 5.73 -3.30 -6.60
CA ILE A 241 6.91 -4.13 -6.36
C ILE A 241 8.12 -3.61 -7.14
N ARG A 242 7.93 -3.16 -8.39
CA ARG A 242 9.04 -2.61 -9.18
C ARG A 242 9.65 -1.34 -8.60
N LEU A 243 8.94 -0.60 -7.75
CA LEU A 243 9.41 0.59 -7.07
C LEU A 243 10.13 0.30 -5.74
N LEU A 244 10.08 -0.95 -5.26
CA LEU A 244 10.74 -1.32 -4.01
C LEU A 244 12.27 -1.24 -4.17
N PRO A 245 13.00 -0.83 -3.11
CA PRO A 245 14.45 -0.70 -3.16
C PRO A 245 15.15 -2.00 -3.62
N GLY A 246 16.00 -1.88 -4.62
CA GLY A 246 16.80 -2.99 -5.14
C GLY A 246 16.05 -4.01 -6.01
N VAL A 247 14.80 -3.79 -6.36
CA VAL A 247 14.05 -4.62 -7.32
C VAL A 247 14.45 -4.27 -8.75
N MET A 248 14.41 -2.99 -9.11
CA MET A 248 14.93 -2.49 -10.39
C MET A 248 16.46 -2.32 -10.31
N GLY A 249 17.15 -2.60 -11.42
CA GLY A 249 18.61 -2.69 -11.45
C GLY A 249 19.37 -1.37 -11.32
N ALA A 250 18.77 -0.22 -11.62
CA ALA A 250 19.37 1.09 -11.45
C ALA A 250 18.36 2.05 -10.83
N ALA A 251 18.78 2.74 -9.76
CA ALA A 251 17.93 3.71 -9.06
C ALA A 251 17.46 4.86 -9.98
N SER A 252 18.26 5.22 -11.00
CA SER A 252 17.93 6.25 -11.99
C SER A 252 17.03 5.77 -13.14
N SER A 253 16.69 4.49 -13.24
CA SER A 253 15.85 3.99 -14.33
C SER A 253 14.41 4.48 -14.27
N GLY A 254 13.95 4.96 -13.10
CA GLY A 254 12.61 5.47 -12.88
C GLY A 254 12.43 6.95 -13.20
N ASP A 255 13.49 7.75 -13.21
CA ASP A 255 13.40 9.21 -13.26
C ASP A 255 12.85 9.76 -14.59
N ASP A 256 13.08 9.05 -15.69
CA ASP A 256 12.62 9.42 -17.04
C ASP A 256 11.36 8.68 -17.51
N GLU A 257 10.76 7.82 -16.65
CA GLU A 257 9.59 7.02 -17.03
C GLU A 257 8.33 7.86 -17.25
N SER A 258 7.37 7.30 -18.00
CA SER A 258 6.06 7.90 -18.20
C SER A 258 5.38 8.21 -16.87
N PHE A 259 4.72 9.37 -16.79
CA PHE A 259 3.98 9.89 -15.63
C PHE A 259 4.82 10.46 -14.48
N GLU A 260 6.16 10.34 -14.50
CA GLU A 260 7.03 10.93 -13.47
C GLU A 260 7.00 12.47 -13.50
N THR A 261 7.07 13.03 -14.71
CA THR A 261 7.02 14.49 -14.93
C THR A 261 5.68 14.96 -15.49
N GLY A 262 4.64 14.09 -15.46
CA GLY A 262 3.33 14.35 -16.07
C GLY A 262 3.31 14.18 -17.58
N LEU A 263 4.40 13.72 -18.18
CA LEU A 263 4.54 13.43 -19.61
C LEU A 263 4.66 11.92 -19.87
N LEU A 264 4.42 11.52 -21.11
CA LEU A 264 4.86 10.21 -21.59
C LEU A 264 6.36 10.25 -21.82
N GLU A 265 7.00 9.12 -21.62
CA GLU A 265 8.41 8.95 -21.95
C GLU A 265 8.67 9.11 -23.46
N TYR A 266 9.87 9.56 -23.80
CA TYR A 266 10.32 9.69 -25.17
C TYR A 266 10.56 8.31 -25.85
N PRO A 267 10.53 8.23 -27.19
CA PRO A 267 10.73 6.96 -27.88
C PRO A 267 12.19 6.48 -27.80
N HIS A 268 12.36 5.19 -27.51
CA HIS A 268 13.66 4.54 -27.44
C HIS A 268 14.10 3.93 -28.78
N TYR A 269 15.41 3.91 -29.00
CA TYR A 269 16.04 3.32 -30.17
C TYR A 269 17.21 2.44 -29.74
N THR A 270 17.42 1.31 -30.46
CA THR A 270 18.52 0.39 -30.24
C THR A 270 19.06 -0.14 -31.56
N ARG A 271 20.07 -1.00 -31.51
CA ARG A 271 20.65 -1.67 -32.67
C ARG A 271 19.62 -2.57 -33.37
N PRO A 272 19.75 -2.74 -34.73
CA PRO A 272 20.76 -2.19 -35.60
C PRO A 272 20.54 -0.72 -35.93
N GLN A 273 21.60 0.00 -36.36
CA GLN A 273 21.52 1.43 -36.67
C GLN A 273 20.55 1.76 -37.80
N ILE A 274 20.44 0.86 -38.78
CA ILE A 274 19.50 0.95 -39.89
C ILE A 274 18.68 -0.33 -39.88
N TRP A 275 17.37 -0.19 -39.83
CA TRP A 275 16.41 -1.30 -39.91
C TRP A 275 15.32 -0.95 -40.93
N GLU A 276 15.18 -1.75 -41.97
CA GLU A 276 14.21 -1.52 -43.06
C GLU A 276 14.27 -0.09 -43.64
N GLY A 277 15.48 0.46 -43.87
CA GLY A 277 15.69 1.81 -44.37
C GLY A 277 15.43 2.94 -43.36
N ARG A 278 15.03 2.64 -42.12
CA ARG A 278 14.81 3.60 -41.05
C ARG A 278 16.06 3.70 -40.20
N THR A 279 16.50 4.93 -39.92
CA THR A 279 17.71 5.19 -39.13
C THR A 279 17.40 5.68 -37.72
N ILE A 280 18.28 5.38 -36.77
CA ILE A 280 18.28 6.03 -35.45
C ILE A 280 18.50 7.53 -35.64
N PRO A 281 17.72 8.43 -34.97
CA PRO A 281 17.94 9.88 -35.04
C PRO A 281 19.40 10.27 -34.79
N GLN A 282 19.95 11.12 -35.64
CA GLN A 282 21.37 11.48 -35.59
C GLN A 282 21.78 12.10 -34.24
N VAL A 283 20.89 12.88 -33.62
CA VAL A 283 21.12 13.51 -32.31
C VAL A 283 21.42 12.47 -31.23
N LEU A 284 20.73 11.31 -31.24
CA LEU A 284 20.96 10.24 -30.25
C LEU A 284 22.30 9.51 -30.42
N ARG A 285 23.00 9.77 -31.54
CA ARG A 285 24.29 9.19 -31.89
C ARG A 285 25.43 10.23 -31.80
N SER A 286 25.13 11.47 -31.44
CA SER A 286 26.08 12.58 -31.43
C SER A 286 27.07 12.54 -30.25
N GLY A 287 26.72 11.87 -29.16
CA GLY A 287 27.45 11.97 -27.89
C GLY A 287 27.28 13.31 -27.16
N ASP A 288 26.48 14.23 -27.69
CA ASP A 288 26.18 15.52 -27.09
C ASP A 288 24.99 15.37 -26.15
N HIS A 289 25.24 15.14 -24.87
CA HIS A 289 24.21 14.88 -23.86
C HIS A 289 23.17 16.00 -23.80
N ALA A 290 23.60 17.28 -23.86
CA ALA A 290 22.67 18.41 -23.79
C ALA A 290 21.68 18.41 -24.97
N LYS A 291 22.13 18.08 -26.17
CA LYS A 291 21.27 17.97 -27.36
C LYS A 291 20.37 16.72 -27.29
N ILE A 292 20.88 15.63 -26.73
CA ILE A 292 20.10 14.39 -26.51
C ILE A 292 18.95 14.67 -25.54
N ASP A 293 19.22 15.31 -24.41
CA ASP A 293 18.21 15.61 -23.39
C ASP A 293 17.15 16.61 -23.90
N ALA A 294 17.59 17.63 -24.63
CA ALA A 294 16.65 18.56 -25.29
C ALA A 294 15.75 17.85 -26.32
N TRP A 295 16.30 16.88 -27.06
CA TRP A 295 15.52 16.08 -28.02
C TRP A 295 14.53 15.16 -27.31
N ARG A 296 14.95 14.45 -26.25
CA ARG A 296 14.12 13.57 -25.43
C ARG A 296 12.92 14.34 -24.87
N LYS A 297 13.17 15.47 -24.23
CA LYS A 297 12.12 16.34 -23.67
C LYS A 297 11.12 16.78 -24.74
N ARG A 298 11.62 17.28 -25.88
CA ARG A 298 10.74 17.69 -26.99
C ARG A 298 9.91 16.54 -27.53
N ARG A 299 10.47 15.32 -27.60
CA ARG A 299 9.73 14.14 -28.07
C ARG A 299 8.66 13.73 -27.04
N ALA A 300 8.98 13.72 -25.77
CA ALA A 300 8.02 13.48 -24.70
C ALA A 300 6.82 14.46 -24.77
N GLU A 301 7.08 15.76 -24.94
CA GLU A 301 6.04 16.78 -25.11
C GLU A 301 5.16 16.53 -26.35
N ILE A 302 5.78 16.27 -27.52
CA ILE A 302 5.05 16.00 -28.77
C ILE A 302 4.19 14.73 -28.65
N ASP A 303 4.77 13.66 -28.15
CA ASP A 303 4.11 12.37 -28.05
C ASP A 303 2.97 12.41 -27.01
N THR A 304 3.17 13.12 -25.88
CA THR A 304 2.11 13.33 -24.88
C THR A 304 0.96 14.12 -25.47
N ARG A 305 1.23 15.24 -26.12
CA ARG A 305 0.19 16.08 -26.74
C ARG A 305 -0.63 15.32 -27.78
N SER A 306 0.02 14.44 -28.55
CA SER A 306 -0.66 13.68 -29.60
C SER A 306 -1.42 12.46 -29.09
N ARG A 307 -0.86 11.72 -28.12
CA ARG A 307 -1.38 10.42 -27.69
C ARG A 307 -2.23 10.51 -26.42
N ARG A 308 -1.94 11.46 -25.55
CA ARG A 308 -2.59 11.66 -24.26
C ARG A 308 -2.87 13.13 -24.02
N PRO A 309 -3.82 13.73 -24.78
CA PRO A 309 -4.19 15.14 -24.62
C PRO A 309 -4.66 15.47 -23.21
N ASP A 310 -5.29 14.53 -22.51
CA ASP A 310 -5.66 14.64 -21.10
C ASP A 310 -4.47 14.87 -20.14
N LEU A 311 -3.35 14.22 -20.39
CA LEU A 311 -2.10 14.45 -19.64
C LEU A 311 -1.46 15.78 -20.03
N TRP A 312 -1.49 16.11 -21.31
CA TRP A 312 -0.96 17.37 -21.81
C TRP A 312 -1.63 18.58 -21.19
N GLU A 313 -2.96 18.59 -21.14
CA GLU A 313 -3.74 19.65 -20.51
C GLU A 313 -3.38 19.84 -19.02
N ARG A 314 -3.23 18.74 -18.29
CA ARG A 314 -2.77 18.77 -16.88
C ARG A 314 -1.37 19.34 -16.74
N HIS A 315 -0.46 18.92 -17.61
CA HIS A 315 0.94 19.40 -17.62
C HIS A 315 1.01 20.90 -17.91
N GLU A 316 0.28 21.39 -18.91
CA GLU A 316 0.22 22.85 -19.21
C GLU A 316 -0.41 23.63 -18.06
N GLY A 317 -1.49 23.12 -17.46
CA GLY A 317 -2.15 23.76 -16.30
C GLY A 317 -1.22 23.90 -15.09
N ALA A 318 -0.41 22.89 -14.80
CA ALA A 318 0.57 22.93 -13.73
C ALA A 318 1.70 23.96 -14.00
N ARG A 319 2.15 24.08 -15.25
CA ARG A 319 3.17 25.09 -15.67
C ARG A 319 2.67 26.53 -15.52
N VAL A 320 1.40 26.79 -15.77
CA VAL A 320 0.80 28.12 -15.63
C VAL A 320 0.67 28.52 -14.15
N GLN A 321 0.44 27.56 -13.27
CA GLN A 321 0.29 27.80 -11.83
C GLN A 321 1.61 27.91 -11.06
N SER A 322 2.74 27.47 -11.66
CA SER A 322 4.06 27.64 -11.07
C SER A 322 4.60 29.03 -11.43
N PRO A 323 4.77 29.98 -10.48
CA PRO A 323 5.31 31.30 -10.78
C PRO A 323 6.83 31.19 -11.00
N SER A 324 7.22 30.74 -12.18
CA SER A 324 8.60 30.86 -12.61
C SER A 324 8.78 32.16 -13.40
N GLY A 325 9.45 33.14 -12.79
CA GLY A 325 9.98 34.27 -13.52
C GLY A 325 9.51 35.61 -13.02
N ALA A 326 9.86 35.99 -11.81
CA ALA A 326 10.08 37.40 -11.51
C ALA A 326 11.13 37.95 -12.51
N ARG A 327 10.65 38.63 -13.53
CA ARG A 327 11.52 39.46 -14.40
C ARG A 327 12.24 40.44 -13.48
N ARG A 328 13.54 40.26 -13.36
CA ARG A 328 14.39 41.36 -12.87
C ARG A 328 14.25 42.47 -13.90
N HIS A 329 13.55 43.52 -13.55
CA HIS A 329 13.72 44.81 -14.20
C HIS A 329 15.09 45.30 -13.75
N GLU A 330 16.03 45.31 -14.67
CA GLU A 330 17.21 46.17 -14.60
C GLU A 330 16.72 47.58 -14.94
N ASP A 331 16.85 48.48 -13.98
CA ASP A 331 17.01 49.90 -14.22
C ASP A 331 18.53 50.25 -14.21
#